data_30e5a9999ee5eb748ef57bfe75eda667
#
_entry.id   30e5a9999ee5eb748ef57bfe75eda667
#
_cell.length_a   1.000
_cell.length_b   1.000
_cell.length_c   1.000
_cell.angle_alpha   90.00
_cell.angle_beta   90.00
_cell.angle_gamma   90.00
#
_symmetry.space_group_name_H-M   'P 1'
#
loop_
_entity.id
_entity.type
_entity.pdbx_description
1 polymer ?
#
loop_
_entity_poly.entity_id
_entity_poly.type
_entity_poly.pdbx_seq_one_letter_code
_entity_poly.pdbx_strand_id
1 'polypeptide(L)'
;MENEESWKTIISSSALMSLALLGDSLIYAILPVYAENFGLTIPMVGILLAANRIVRIFIYTFISKLVSTFGARALCIIAAIIATLSTILYGISTGFFPLLCARILWGIAYAILLLSTLAYAVTKKSEAGTRIGTSQAIQRIGPIIALLLGTWLATIWVQMTSF
;
A
#
# COMPACT_ATOMS: atom_id res chain seq x y z
N MET A 1 1.13 -28.93 -12.52
CA MET A 1 2.34 -28.28 -11.93
C MET A 1 2.46 -26.81 -12.33
N GLU A 2 2.63 -26.48 -13.61
CA GLU A 2 2.79 -25.07 -14.05
C GLU A 2 1.58 -24.15 -13.71
N ASN A 3 0.36 -24.68 -13.74
CA ASN A 3 -0.83 -23.90 -13.37
C ASN A 3 -0.93 -23.63 -11.87
N GLU A 4 -0.51 -24.58 -11.03
CA GLU A 4 -0.49 -24.39 -9.57
C GLU A 4 0.57 -23.40 -9.12
N GLU A 5 1.76 -23.42 -9.71
CA GLU A 5 2.81 -22.45 -9.41
C GLU A 5 2.38 -21.03 -9.81
N SER A 6 1.70 -20.89 -10.95
CA SER A 6 1.16 -19.61 -11.40
C SER A 6 0.10 -19.05 -10.44
N TRP A 7 -0.80 -19.88 -9.91
CA TRP A 7 -1.77 -19.45 -8.89
C TRP A 7 -1.14 -19.09 -7.55
N LYS A 8 -0.18 -19.87 -7.08
CA LYS A 8 0.58 -19.57 -5.85
C LYS A 8 1.26 -18.20 -5.94
N THR A 9 1.83 -17.87 -7.09
CA THR A 9 2.48 -16.57 -7.32
C THR A 9 1.49 -15.42 -7.25
N ILE A 10 0.29 -15.57 -7.82
CA ILE A 10 -0.76 -14.55 -7.78
C ILE A 10 -1.25 -14.36 -6.33
N ILE A 11 -1.54 -15.45 -5.64
CA ILE A 11 -2.02 -15.41 -4.25
C ILE A 11 -0.98 -14.77 -3.33
N SER A 12 0.29 -15.17 -3.43
CA SER A 12 1.35 -14.63 -2.58
C SER A 12 1.64 -13.15 -2.86
N SER A 13 1.68 -12.73 -4.13
CA SER A 13 1.86 -11.32 -4.46
C SER A 13 0.67 -10.45 -4.05
N SER A 14 -0.56 -11.00 -4.16
CA SER A 14 -1.78 -10.32 -3.71
C SER A 14 -1.87 -10.22 -2.19
N ALA A 15 -1.43 -11.26 -1.47
CA ALA A 15 -1.33 -11.25 -0.01
C ALA A 15 -0.30 -10.23 0.48
N LEU A 16 0.86 -10.15 -0.19
CA LEU A 16 1.87 -9.14 0.08
C LEU A 16 1.29 -7.72 -0.11
N MET A 17 0.57 -7.50 -1.20
CA MET A 17 -0.10 -6.23 -1.47
C MET A 17 -1.17 -5.93 -0.40
N SER A 18 -1.93 -6.93 0.04
CA SER A 18 -2.94 -6.80 1.10
C SER A 18 -2.33 -6.35 2.44
N LEU A 19 -1.21 -6.98 2.83
CA LEU A 19 -0.47 -6.61 4.04
C LEU A 19 0.10 -5.18 3.94
N ALA A 20 0.66 -4.82 2.81
CA ALA A 20 1.15 -3.47 2.58
C ALA A 20 0.01 -2.42 2.65
N LEU A 21 -1.15 -2.73 2.06
CA LEU A 21 -2.35 -1.87 2.10
C LEU A 21 -2.94 -1.74 3.51
N LEU A 22 -2.75 -2.73 4.38
CA LEU A 22 -3.19 -2.64 5.78
C LEU A 22 -2.55 -1.43 6.48
N GLY A 23 -1.23 -1.27 6.36
CA GLY A 23 -0.51 -0.14 6.95
C GLY A 23 -0.97 1.21 6.39
N ASP A 24 -1.15 1.32 5.07
CA ASP A 24 -1.64 2.56 4.44
C ASP A 24 -3.06 2.91 4.87
N SER A 25 -3.94 1.91 4.96
CA SER A 25 -5.34 2.13 5.34
C SER A 25 -5.49 2.60 6.78
N LEU A 26 -4.62 2.17 7.70
CA LEU A 26 -4.56 2.70 9.07
C LEU A 26 -4.27 4.20 9.08
N ILE A 27 -3.34 4.66 8.25
CA ILE A 27 -3.01 6.10 8.15
C ILE A 27 -4.19 6.93 7.65
N TYR A 28 -4.98 6.42 6.68
CA TYR A 28 -6.20 7.11 6.24
C TYR A 28 -7.23 7.29 7.35
N ALA A 29 -7.32 6.32 8.27
CA ALA A 29 -8.24 6.40 9.41
C ALA A 29 -7.72 7.32 10.52
N ILE A 30 -6.41 7.26 10.83
CA ILE A 30 -5.81 7.92 11.97
C ILE A 30 -5.45 9.38 11.68
N LEU A 31 -4.86 9.67 10.52
CA LEU A 31 -4.28 10.98 10.22
C LEU A 31 -5.29 12.14 10.27
N PRO A 32 -6.53 12.03 9.75
CA PRO A 32 -7.51 13.11 9.85
C PRO A 32 -8.01 13.37 11.29
N VAL A 33 -8.09 12.31 12.11
CA VAL A 33 -8.61 12.39 13.49
C VAL A 33 -7.55 12.96 14.45
N TYR A 34 -6.30 12.59 14.25
CA TYR A 34 -5.18 12.95 15.15
C TYR A 34 -4.20 13.94 14.50
N ALA A 35 -4.64 14.74 13.53
CA ALA A 35 -3.81 15.68 12.79
C ALA A 35 -2.95 16.57 13.70
N GLU A 36 -3.54 17.10 14.77
CA GLU A 36 -2.86 17.98 15.74
C GLU A 36 -1.69 17.28 16.44
N ASN A 37 -1.86 16.00 16.81
CA ASN A 37 -0.79 15.21 17.45
C ASN A 37 0.41 14.99 16.52
N PHE A 38 0.19 15.03 15.20
CA PHE A 38 1.24 14.98 14.18
C PHE A 38 1.79 16.38 13.80
N GLY A 39 1.32 17.45 14.44
CA GLY A 39 1.68 18.83 14.10
C GLY A 39 1.16 19.27 12.73
N LEU A 40 -0.01 18.78 12.31
CA LEU A 40 -0.60 19.03 11.01
C LEU A 40 -1.90 19.84 11.11
N THR A 41 -2.12 20.68 10.10
CA THR A 41 -3.42 21.30 9.87
C THR A 41 -4.27 20.42 8.93
N ILE A 42 -5.59 20.56 8.95
CA ILE A 42 -6.50 19.79 8.09
C ILE A 42 -6.16 19.91 6.59
N PRO A 43 -5.83 21.10 6.04
CA PRO A 43 -5.39 21.20 4.66
C PRO A 43 -4.11 20.39 4.36
N MET A 44 -3.14 20.36 5.29
CA MET A 44 -1.92 19.56 5.14
C MET A 44 -2.23 18.06 5.07
N VAL A 45 -3.18 17.59 5.88
CA VAL A 45 -3.66 16.20 5.81
C VAL A 45 -4.23 15.88 4.43
N GLY A 46 -5.05 16.78 3.87
CA GLY A 46 -5.57 16.64 2.51
C GLY A 46 -4.47 16.49 1.46
N ILE A 47 -3.44 17.32 1.53
CA ILE A 47 -2.27 17.25 0.62
C ILE A 47 -1.53 15.92 0.79
N LEU A 48 -1.28 15.49 2.03
CA LEU A 48 -0.62 14.23 2.33
C LEU A 48 -1.39 13.02 1.78
N LEU A 49 -2.71 13.00 1.94
CA LEU A 49 -3.56 11.92 1.44
C LEU A 49 -3.65 11.91 -0.10
N ALA A 50 -3.52 13.06 -0.75
CA ALA A 50 -3.49 13.18 -2.21
C ALA A 50 -2.11 12.83 -2.80
N ALA A 51 -1.03 13.12 -2.09
CA ALA A 51 0.34 13.02 -2.60
C ALA A 51 0.67 11.63 -3.19
N ASN A 52 0.31 10.55 -2.51
CA ASN A 52 0.57 9.20 -3.00
C ASN A 52 -0.20 8.87 -4.30
N ARG A 53 -1.38 9.46 -4.50
CA ARG A 53 -2.17 9.28 -5.72
C ARG A 53 -1.57 10.06 -6.88
N ILE A 54 -1.13 11.29 -6.62
CA ILE A 54 -0.47 12.14 -7.61
C ILE A 54 0.81 11.47 -8.11
N VAL A 55 1.67 11.00 -7.20
CA VAL A 55 2.91 10.29 -7.55
C VAL A 55 2.62 9.10 -8.47
N ARG A 56 1.58 8.32 -8.19
CA ARG A 56 1.22 7.16 -9.01
C ARG A 56 0.88 7.51 -10.45
N ILE A 57 0.17 8.62 -10.67
CA ILE A 57 -0.19 9.05 -12.04
C ILE A 57 1.06 9.22 -12.91
N PHE A 58 2.09 9.84 -12.36
CA PHE A 58 3.33 10.10 -13.11
C PHE A 58 4.23 8.87 -13.23
N ILE A 59 4.23 7.99 -12.23
CA ILE A 59 5.22 6.92 -12.14
C ILE A 59 4.77 5.61 -12.83
N TYR A 60 3.49 5.40 -13.10
CA TYR A 60 2.99 4.16 -13.69
C TYR A 60 3.67 3.78 -15.02
N THR A 61 3.88 4.75 -15.91
CA THR A 61 4.54 4.51 -17.20
C THR A 61 5.99 4.06 -17.00
N PHE A 62 6.70 4.66 -16.05
CA PHE A 62 8.08 4.29 -15.73
C PHE A 62 8.15 2.91 -15.11
N ILE A 63 7.29 2.62 -14.12
CA ILE A 63 7.23 1.33 -13.44
C ILE A 63 6.85 0.20 -14.41
N SER A 64 5.94 0.44 -15.37
CA SER A 64 5.59 -0.55 -16.39
C SER A 64 6.82 -1.01 -17.19
N LYS A 65 7.69 -0.08 -17.57
CA LYS A 65 8.97 -0.40 -18.24
C LYS A 65 9.91 -1.17 -17.31
N LEU A 66 9.97 -0.79 -16.03
CA LEU A 66 10.80 -1.48 -15.04
C LEU A 66 10.36 -2.94 -14.85
N VAL A 67 9.06 -3.18 -14.75
CA VAL A 67 8.49 -4.54 -14.62
C VAL A 67 8.85 -5.41 -15.82
N SER A 68 8.80 -4.85 -17.04
CA SER A 68 9.18 -5.59 -18.26
C SER A 68 10.67 -5.88 -18.35
N THR A 69 11.54 -5.04 -17.74
CA THR A 69 13.01 -5.19 -17.82
C THR A 69 13.57 -6.07 -16.71
N PHE A 70 13.18 -5.85 -15.47
CA PHE A 70 13.73 -6.52 -14.29
C PHE A 70 12.88 -7.70 -13.79
N GLY A 71 11.68 -7.86 -14.34
CA GLY A 71 10.75 -8.89 -13.93
C GLY A 71 9.95 -8.53 -12.66
N ALA A 72 8.72 -9.02 -12.62
CA ALA A 72 7.77 -8.69 -11.55
C ALA A 72 8.22 -9.15 -10.16
N ARG A 73 8.96 -10.28 -10.06
CA ARG A 73 9.40 -10.86 -8.78
C ARG A 73 10.39 -9.95 -8.04
N ALA A 74 11.44 -9.50 -8.74
CA ALA A 74 12.45 -8.62 -8.15
C ALA A 74 11.83 -7.30 -7.68
N LEU A 75 10.94 -6.74 -8.51
CA LEU A 75 10.25 -5.50 -8.17
C LEU A 75 9.26 -5.66 -7.01
N CYS A 76 8.57 -6.79 -6.86
CA CYS A 76 7.75 -7.07 -5.68
C CYS A 76 8.57 -7.04 -4.39
N ILE A 77 9.78 -7.61 -4.40
CA ILE A 77 10.67 -7.60 -3.22
C ILE A 77 11.11 -6.17 -2.88
N ILE A 78 11.55 -5.42 -3.88
CA ILE A 78 11.96 -4.01 -3.71
C ILE A 78 10.78 -3.18 -3.17
N ALA A 79 9.60 -3.36 -3.74
CA ALA A 79 8.42 -2.65 -3.31
C ALA A 79 7.98 -3.01 -1.88
N ALA A 80 8.14 -4.27 -1.46
CA ALA A 80 7.89 -4.70 -0.09
C ALA A 80 8.82 -3.98 0.90
N ILE A 81 10.11 -3.86 0.55
CA ILE A 81 11.08 -3.12 1.36
C ILE A 81 10.68 -1.63 1.45
N ILE A 82 10.37 -1.00 0.32
CA ILE A 82 9.95 0.42 0.30
C ILE A 82 8.65 0.62 1.10
N ALA A 83 7.68 -0.27 0.98
CA ALA A 83 6.42 -0.21 1.74
C ALA A 83 6.66 -0.34 3.24
N THR A 84 7.55 -1.26 3.66
CA THR A 84 7.93 -1.42 5.07
C THR A 84 8.62 -0.17 5.59
N LEU A 85 9.58 0.38 4.86
CA LEU A 85 10.26 1.64 5.23
C LEU A 85 9.27 2.80 5.34
N SER A 86 8.33 2.92 4.39
CA SER A 86 7.27 3.94 4.46
C SER A 86 6.40 3.78 5.72
N THR A 87 6.02 2.54 6.06
CA THR A 87 5.21 2.27 7.26
C THR A 87 5.97 2.60 8.55
N ILE A 88 7.26 2.28 8.63
CA ILE A 88 8.12 2.67 9.75
C ILE A 88 8.20 4.19 9.87
N LEU A 89 8.39 4.89 8.73
CA LEU A 89 8.44 6.35 8.72
C LEU A 89 7.15 6.96 9.29
N TYR A 90 5.97 6.41 8.99
CA TYR A 90 4.72 6.89 9.59
C TYR A 90 4.69 6.75 11.11
N GLY A 91 5.28 5.68 11.65
CA GLY A 91 5.29 5.42 13.09
C GLY A 91 6.23 6.32 13.89
N ILE A 92 7.32 6.79 13.29
CA ILE A 92 8.36 7.56 13.98
C ILE A 92 8.38 9.05 13.62
N SER A 93 7.69 9.45 12.54
CA SER A 93 7.77 10.81 12.02
C SER A 93 6.62 11.68 12.50
N THR A 94 6.95 12.92 12.82
CA THR A 94 5.99 14.02 13.06
C THR A 94 6.27 15.17 12.12
N GLY A 95 5.25 15.96 11.82
CA GLY A 95 5.35 17.10 10.92
C GLY A 95 5.12 16.75 9.44
N PHE A 96 4.89 17.80 8.65
CA PHE A 96 4.43 17.66 7.26
C PHE A 96 5.44 17.00 6.33
N PHE A 97 6.71 17.45 6.32
CA PHE A 97 7.70 16.99 5.35
C PHE A 97 8.10 15.52 5.49
N PRO A 98 8.39 14.97 6.68
CA PRO A 98 8.70 13.55 6.82
C PRO A 98 7.53 12.66 6.43
N LEU A 99 6.31 13.05 6.78
CA LEU A 99 5.10 12.32 6.39
C LEU A 99 4.84 12.41 4.89
N LEU A 100 5.17 13.53 4.24
CA LEU A 100 5.10 13.67 2.78
C LEU A 100 6.08 12.72 2.09
N CYS A 101 7.32 12.63 2.57
CA CYS A 101 8.29 11.67 2.06
C CYS A 101 7.78 10.23 2.18
N ALA A 102 7.22 9.86 3.33
CA ALA A 102 6.63 8.55 3.53
C ALA A 102 5.48 8.28 2.55
N ARG A 103 4.63 9.28 2.27
CA ARG A 103 3.53 9.19 1.29
C ARG A 103 4.02 9.00 -0.15
N ILE A 104 5.08 9.68 -0.52
CA ILE A 104 5.71 9.54 -1.85
C ILE A 104 6.29 8.12 -1.98
N LEU A 105 7.08 7.66 -1.01
CA LEU A 105 7.64 6.30 -0.98
C LEU A 105 6.54 5.24 -1.08
N TRP A 106 5.45 5.40 -0.32
CA TRP A 106 4.31 4.53 -0.41
C TRP A 106 3.67 4.53 -1.79
N GLY A 107 3.51 5.70 -2.42
CA GLY A 107 2.97 5.82 -3.78
C GLY A 107 3.79 5.03 -4.80
N ILE A 108 5.12 5.05 -4.69
CA ILE A 108 6.05 4.28 -5.52
C ILE A 108 5.88 2.78 -5.26
N ALA A 109 5.93 2.36 -4.00
CA ALA A 109 5.77 0.95 -3.61
C ALA A 109 4.45 0.37 -4.10
N TYR A 110 3.35 1.11 -3.92
CA TYR A 110 2.04 0.73 -4.40
C TYR A 110 2.00 0.54 -5.92
N ALA A 111 2.56 1.47 -6.68
CA ALA A 111 2.59 1.39 -8.14
C ALA A 111 3.35 0.12 -8.61
N ILE A 112 4.48 -0.17 -7.99
CA ILE A 112 5.27 -1.37 -8.30
C ILE A 112 4.48 -2.64 -7.95
N LEU A 113 3.94 -2.75 -6.74
CA LEU A 113 3.18 -3.92 -6.30
C LEU A 113 1.96 -4.17 -7.19
N LEU A 114 1.20 -3.12 -7.52
CA LEU A 114 0.02 -3.23 -8.35
C LEU A 114 0.35 -3.74 -9.74
N LEU A 115 1.31 -3.12 -10.43
CA LEU A 115 1.69 -3.50 -11.79
C LEU A 115 2.33 -4.88 -11.84
N SER A 116 3.16 -5.24 -10.85
CA SER A 116 3.75 -6.57 -10.74
C SER A 116 2.69 -7.65 -10.53
N THR A 117 1.71 -7.40 -9.67
CA THR A 117 0.62 -8.34 -9.39
C THR A 117 -0.30 -8.50 -10.62
N LEU A 118 -0.59 -7.40 -11.31
CA LEU A 118 -1.33 -7.45 -12.58
C LEU A 118 -0.57 -8.21 -13.66
N ALA A 119 0.75 -8.04 -13.77
CA ALA A 119 1.57 -8.78 -14.72
C ALA A 119 1.44 -10.30 -14.51
N TYR A 120 1.44 -10.77 -13.25
CA TYR A 120 1.19 -12.18 -12.96
C TYR A 120 -0.24 -12.63 -13.32
N ALA A 121 -1.23 -11.78 -13.06
CA ALA A 121 -2.62 -12.13 -13.31
C ALA A 121 -2.95 -12.29 -14.80
N VAL A 122 -2.32 -11.48 -15.67
CA VAL A 122 -2.59 -11.51 -17.12
C VAL A 122 -1.76 -12.53 -17.91
N THR A 123 -0.91 -13.31 -17.25
CA THR A 123 -0.04 -14.32 -17.90
C THR A 123 -0.84 -15.32 -18.75
N LYS A 124 -2.04 -15.72 -18.29
CA LYS A 124 -2.97 -16.56 -19.03
C LYS A 124 -4.20 -15.76 -19.46
N LYS A 125 -4.28 -15.38 -20.72
CA LYS A 125 -5.37 -14.55 -21.27
C LYS A 125 -6.77 -15.14 -21.06
N SER A 126 -6.93 -16.46 -21.20
CA SER A 126 -8.22 -17.16 -21.01
C SER A 126 -8.77 -17.08 -19.57
N GLU A 127 -7.91 -16.94 -18.57
CA GLU A 127 -8.28 -16.90 -17.15
C GLU A 127 -8.07 -15.52 -16.53
N ALA A 128 -7.65 -14.52 -17.32
CA ALA A 128 -7.21 -13.21 -16.81
C ALA A 128 -8.27 -12.53 -15.93
N GLY A 129 -9.53 -12.61 -16.31
CA GLY A 129 -10.64 -12.03 -15.54
C GLY A 129 -10.76 -12.64 -14.14
N THR A 130 -10.76 -13.98 -14.04
CA THR A 130 -10.83 -14.69 -12.76
C THR A 130 -9.60 -14.41 -11.90
N ARG A 131 -8.42 -14.39 -12.49
CA ARG A 131 -7.15 -14.12 -11.81
C ARG A 131 -7.07 -12.71 -11.27
N ILE A 132 -7.47 -11.70 -12.06
CA ILE A 132 -7.56 -10.31 -11.62
C ILE A 132 -8.60 -10.17 -10.50
N GLY A 133 -9.79 -10.77 -10.65
CA GLY A 133 -10.85 -10.73 -9.64
C GLY A 133 -10.40 -11.32 -8.31
N THR A 134 -9.79 -12.52 -8.33
CA THR A 134 -9.24 -13.16 -7.12
C THR A 134 -8.14 -12.30 -6.48
N SER A 135 -7.22 -11.78 -7.28
CA SER A 135 -6.15 -10.89 -6.81
C SER A 135 -6.73 -9.66 -6.11
N GLN A 136 -7.69 -8.99 -6.72
CA GLN A 136 -8.35 -7.81 -6.15
C GLN A 136 -9.10 -8.15 -4.85
N ALA A 137 -9.78 -9.29 -4.79
CA ALA A 137 -10.47 -9.74 -3.56
C ALA A 137 -9.49 -9.91 -2.40
N ILE A 138 -8.37 -10.62 -2.62
CA ILE A 138 -7.32 -10.80 -1.62
C ILE A 138 -6.74 -9.45 -1.16
N GLN A 139 -6.48 -8.53 -2.07
CA GLN A 139 -5.93 -7.22 -1.76
C GLN A 139 -6.85 -6.38 -0.86
N ARG A 140 -8.17 -6.60 -0.88
CA ARG A 140 -9.12 -5.87 -0.02
C ARG A 140 -9.17 -6.36 1.42
N ILE A 141 -8.66 -7.54 1.72
CA ILE A 141 -8.65 -8.10 3.09
C ILE A 141 -7.87 -7.19 4.05
N GLY A 142 -6.67 -6.75 3.67
CA GLY A 142 -5.85 -5.85 4.50
C GLY A 142 -6.55 -4.54 4.87
N PRO A 143 -7.05 -3.75 3.92
CA PRO A 143 -7.84 -2.55 4.20
C PRO A 143 -9.06 -2.78 5.09
N ILE A 144 -9.80 -3.88 4.91
CA ILE A 144 -10.95 -4.22 5.75
C ILE A 144 -10.50 -4.46 7.20
N ILE A 145 -9.46 -5.26 7.39
CA ILE A 145 -8.87 -5.50 8.71
C ILE A 145 -8.39 -4.18 9.33
N ALA A 146 -7.72 -3.34 8.55
CA ALA A 146 -7.23 -2.04 9.01
C ALA A 146 -8.36 -1.13 9.50
N LEU A 147 -9.48 -1.07 8.79
CA LEU A 147 -10.63 -0.26 9.19
C LEU A 147 -11.30 -0.78 10.47
N LEU A 148 -11.39 -2.09 10.63
CA LEU A 148 -11.96 -2.71 11.83
C LEU A 148 -11.05 -2.56 13.05
N LEU A 149 -9.75 -2.80 12.89
CA LEU A 149 -8.78 -2.68 13.97
C LEU A 149 -8.36 -1.23 14.25
N GLY A 150 -8.35 -0.37 13.24
CA GLY A 150 -7.89 1.01 13.35
C GLY A 150 -8.73 1.83 14.34
N THR A 151 -10.04 1.67 14.31
CA THR A 151 -10.95 2.33 15.26
C THR A 151 -10.73 1.82 16.69
N TRP A 152 -10.53 0.52 16.86
CA TRP A 152 -10.27 -0.09 18.17
C TRP A 152 -8.89 0.31 18.73
N LEU A 153 -7.84 0.28 17.94
CA LEU A 153 -6.50 0.72 18.33
C LEU A 153 -6.47 2.22 18.66
N ALA A 154 -7.18 3.05 17.90
CA ALA A 154 -7.28 4.48 18.16
C ALA A 154 -7.94 4.76 19.51
N THR A 155 -8.98 4.03 19.90
CA THR A 155 -9.62 4.21 21.22
C THR A 155 -8.71 3.82 22.35
N ILE A 156 -7.93 2.74 22.23
CA ILE A 156 -6.95 2.32 23.24
C ILE A 156 -5.84 3.37 23.38
N TRP A 157 -5.34 3.88 22.26
CA TRP A 157 -4.25 4.85 22.27
C TRP A 157 -4.65 6.17 22.94
N VAL A 158 -5.86 6.65 22.68
CA VAL A 158 -6.42 7.83 23.34
C VAL A 158 -6.55 7.61 24.84
N GLN A 159 -7.01 6.44 25.27
CA GLN A 159 -7.13 6.13 26.69
C GLN A 159 -5.76 6.08 27.39
N MET A 160 -4.71 5.62 26.71
CA MET A 160 -3.35 5.59 27.25
C MET A 160 -2.68 6.98 27.33
N THR A 161 -3.06 7.91 26.47
CA THR A 161 -2.47 9.27 26.43
C THR A 161 -3.25 10.29 27.24
N SER A 162 -4.42 9.94 27.77
CA SER A 162 -5.24 10.79 28.64
C SER A 162 -4.92 10.67 30.14
N PHE A 163 -3.89 9.91 30.50
CA PHE A 163 -3.30 9.84 31.83
C PHE A 163 -1.91 10.50 31.86
#